data_d4466efc376cf7aad78b242d829c3533
#
_entry.id   d4466efc376cf7aad78b242d829c3533
#
_cell.length_a   1.000
_cell.length_b   1.000
_cell.length_c   1.000
_cell.angle_alpha   90.00
_cell.angle_beta   90.00
_cell.angle_gamma   90.00
#
_symmetry.space_group_name_H-M   'P 1'
#
loop_
_entity.id
_entity.type
_entity.pdbx_description
1 polymer ?
#
loop_
_entity_poly.entity_id
_entity_poly.type
_entity_poly.pdbx_seq_one_letter_code
_entity_poly.pdbx_strand_id
1 'polypeptide(L)'
;VTAGRVTRGNGLIEAFLAQQRARVANRLIPSSSRNGRILDVGCGTHPWFLLNTAFAERIGLDKIERPVAHPDAYPGIRLISHDLEIDPVLPFQDEYFDVVTMLAVIEHVEPSALPATIREIRRVIRPGGMYILTTPAGWTDRLLRIMARFGLVSREEIEEHKAAYTREELAAILRDAGFKNDSIRLGTFELGMNLWATARK
;
A
#
# COMPACT_ATOMS: atom_id res chain seq x y z
N VAL A 1 -3.36 21.31 18.13
CA VAL A 1 -3.52 20.30 17.08
C VAL A 1 -2.46 19.25 17.37
N THR A 2 -2.81 18.19 18.08
CA THR A 2 -1.96 17.03 18.34
C THR A 2 -1.68 16.36 17.01
N ALA A 3 -0.41 16.22 16.63
CA ALA A 3 0.03 15.39 15.52
C ALA A 3 -0.44 13.95 15.80
N GLY A 4 -1.55 13.54 15.20
CA GLY A 4 -2.09 12.20 15.33
C GLY A 4 -1.10 11.21 14.72
N ARG A 5 -0.93 10.05 15.31
CA ARG A 5 -0.18 8.92 14.75
C ARG A 5 -0.69 8.65 13.33
N VAL A 6 0.16 8.84 12.34
CA VAL A 6 -0.21 8.74 10.92
C VAL A 6 0.03 7.33 10.38
N THR A 7 0.91 6.57 11.04
CA THR A 7 1.29 5.19 10.70
C THR A 7 1.74 4.45 11.97
N ARG A 8 2.22 3.22 11.86
CA ARG A 8 2.83 2.47 12.98
C ARG A 8 4.10 3.14 13.51
N GLY A 9 4.77 3.97 12.72
CA GLY A 9 6.06 4.56 13.04
C GLY A 9 6.02 5.84 13.87
N ASN A 10 7.15 6.13 14.53
CA ASN A 10 7.36 7.29 15.40
C ASN A 10 8.39 8.29 14.84
N GLY A 11 8.75 8.20 13.56
CA GLY A 11 9.73 9.07 12.92
C GLY A 11 9.21 10.50 12.70
N LEU A 12 10.09 11.49 12.80
CA LEU A 12 9.73 12.91 12.67
C LEU A 12 9.13 13.27 11.30
N ILE A 13 9.55 12.59 10.24
CA ILE A 13 9.10 12.88 8.86
C ILE A 13 8.11 11.85 8.31
N GLU A 14 7.73 10.85 9.08
CA GLU A 14 6.84 9.78 8.62
C GLU A 14 5.47 10.27 8.16
N ALA A 15 4.90 11.21 8.90
CA ALA A 15 3.65 11.85 8.50
C ALA A 15 3.77 12.55 7.14
N PHE A 16 4.89 13.19 6.87
CA PHE A 16 5.18 13.82 5.58
C PHE A 16 5.30 12.77 4.47
N LEU A 17 6.07 11.69 4.69
CA LEU A 17 6.24 10.61 3.72
C LEU A 17 4.91 9.90 3.41
N ALA A 18 4.09 9.63 4.44
CA ALA A 18 2.76 9.06 4.26
C ALA A 18 1.86 9.99 3.43
N GLN A 19 1.92 11.31 3.66
CA GLN A 19 1.22 12.30 2.85
C GLN A 19 1.64 12.27 1.38
N GLN A 20 2.94 12.20 1.11
CA GLN A 20 3.44 12.17 -0.27
C GLN A 20 3.01 10.90 -0.99
N ARG A 21 3.11 9.73 -0.33
CA ARG A 21 2.60 8.45 -0.86
C ARG A 21 1.12 8.54 -1.23
N ALA A 22 0.30 9.05 -0.31
CA ALA A 22 -1.13 9.20 -0.55
C ALA A 22 -1.45 10.21 -1.66
N ARG A 23 -0.70 11.31 -1.77
CA ARG A 23 -0.86 12.27 -2.88
C ARG A 23 -0.54 11.64 -4.22
N VAL A 24 0.54 10.85 -4.30
CA VAL A 24 0.92 10.13 -5.52
C VAL A 24 -0.17 9.12 -5.87
N ALA A 25 -0.60 8.27 -4.94
CA ALA A 25 -1.68 7.32 -5.17
C ALA A 25 -2.97 8.01 -5.64
N ASN A 26 -3.38 9.09 -4.98
CA ASN A 26 -4.57 9.85 -5.37
C ASN A 26 -4.49 10.47 -6.79
N ARG A 27 -3.29 10.88 -7.24
CA ARG A 27 -3.08 11.39 -8.62
C ARG A 27 -3.16 10.30 -9.68
N LEU A 28 -2.77 9.08 -9.33
CA LEU A 28 -2.78 7.93 -10.23
C LEU A 28 -4.19 7.33 -10.40
N ILE A 29 -5.10 7.56 -9.43
CA ILE A 29 -6.47 7.06 -9.46
C ILE A 29 -7.33 7.90 -10.42
N PRO A 30 -7.92 7.27 -11.46
CA PRO A 30 -8.86 7.96 -12.34
C PRO A 30 -10.10 8.45 -11.59
N SER A 31 -10.61 9.62 -11.96
CA SER A 31 -11.85 10.15 -11.36
C SER A 31 -13.05 9.21 -11.57
N SER A 32 -13.11 8.52 -12.70
CA SER A 32 -14.16 7.53 -13.00
C SER A 32 -14.22 6.35 -12.04
N SER A 33 -13.10 5.99 -11.38
CA SER A 33 -13.06 4.88 -10.43
C SER A 33 -13.62 5.26 -9.05
N ARG A 34 -13.80 6.55 -8.76
CA ARG A 34 -14.14 7.03 -7.42
C ARG A 34 -15.58 6.77 -6.98
N ASN A 35 -16.47 6.49 -7.94
CA ASN A 35 -17.84 6.06 -7.66
C ASN A 35 -17.93 4.55 -7.34
N GLY A 36 -16.80 3.86 -7.31
CA GLY A 36 -16.68 2.43 -7.05
C GLY A 36 -16.10 2.13 -5.66
N ARG A 37 -15.42 0.99 -5.57
CA ARG A 37 -14.86 0.41 -4.33
C ARG A 37 -13.36 0.47 -4.34
N ILE A 38 -12.77 0.87 -3.22
CA ILE A 38 -11.33 0.81 -2.99
C ILE A 38 -11.00 -0.11 -1.84
N LEU A 39 -9.94 -0.92 -2.02
CA LEU A 39 -9.27 -1.66 -0.95
C LEU A 39 -7.88 -1.08 -0.75
N ASP A 40 -7.53 -0.77 0.50
CA ASP A 40 -6.17 -0.41 0.90
C ASP A 40 -5.58 -1.54 1.74
N VAL A 41 -4.62 -2.26 1.18
CA VAL A 41 -3.93 -3.39 1.81
C VAL A 41 -2.72 -2.85 2.57
N GLY A 42 -2.63 -3.16 3.86
CA GLY A 42 -1.64 -2.57 4.76
C GLY A 42 -2.01 -1.15 5.19
N CYS A 43 -3.32 -0.90 5.42
CA CYS A 43 -3.84 0.43 5.75
C CYS A 43 -3.45 0.94 7.14
N GLY A 44 -2.87 0.08 7.99
CA GLY A 44 -2.58 0.37 9.38
C GLY A 44 -3.83 0.43 10.26
N THR A 45 -3.62 0.63 11.55
CA THR A 45 -4.72 0.85 12.53
C THR A 45 -5.38 2.22 12.39
N HIS A 46 -4.70 3.17 11.74
CA HIS A 46 -5.22 4.47 11.37
C HIS A 46 -5.15 4.63 9.84
N PRO A 47 -6.25 4.41 9.12
CA PRO A 47 -6.27 4.30 7.65
C PRO A 47 -6.17 5.68 6.98
N TRP A 48 -5.01 6.33 7.16
CA TRP A 48 -4.80 7.73 6.79
C TRP A 48 -5.08 8.00 5.30
N PHE A 49 -4.67 7.08 4.42
CA PHE A 49 -4.95 7.21 3.00
C PHE A 49 -6.45 7.16 2.70
N LEU A 50 -7.18 6.20 3.29
CA LEU A 50 -8.63 6.08 3.10
C LEU A 50 -9.42 7.26 3.68
N LEU A 51 -8.91 7.87 4.75
CA LEU A 51 -9.49 9.10 5.31
C LEU A 51 -9.33 10.31 4.38
N ASN A 52 -8.29 10.30 3.54
CA ASN A 52 -7.94 11.41 2.65
C ASN A 52 -8.19 11.10 1.16
N THR A 53 -9.02 10.09 0.86
CA THR A 53 -9.46 9.76 -0.49
C THR A 53 -10.98 9.62 -0.55
N ALA A 54 -11.56 9.89 -1.71
CA ALA A 54 -12.99 9.79 -1.93
C ALA A 54 -13.31 8.56 -2.79
N PHE A 55 -14.17 7.68 -2.27
CA PHE A 55 -14.75 6.53 -2.95
C PHE A 55 -16.15 6.26 -2.39
N ALA A 56 -17.01 5.60 -3.16
CA ALA A 56 -18.33 5.22 -2.66
C ALA A 56 -18.24 4.19 -1.53
N GLU A 57 -17.32 3.23 -1.63
CA GLU A 57 -17.02 2.26 -0.58
C GLU A 57 -15.51 2.21 -0.35
N ARG A 58 -15.10 2.33 0.93
CA ARG A 58 -13.71 2.33 1.37
C ARG A 58 -13.46 1.21 2.35
N ILE A 59 -12.53 0.32 2.02
CA ILE A 59 -12.19 -0.83 2.83
C ILE A 59 -10.68 -0.81 3.07
N GLY A 60 -10.28 -0.95 4.33
CA GLY A 60 -8.90 -1.15 4.74
C GLY A 60 -8.68 -2.55 5.27
N LEU A 61 -7.56 -3.15 4.92
CA LEU A 61 -7.15 -4.47 5.38
C LEU A 61 -5.73 -4.38 5.96
N ASP A 62 -5.55 -4.87 7.18
CA ASP A 62 -4.24 -4.95 7.84
C ASP A 62 -4.26 -6.03 8.93
N LYS A 63 -3.07 -6.45 9.36
CA LYS A 63 -2.89 -7.24 10.57
C LYS A 63 -3.17 -6.37 11.80
N ILE A 64 -4.43 -6.30 12.21
CA ILE A 64 -4.87 -5.49 13.34
C ILE A 64 -4.87 -6.37 14.60
N GLU A 65 -3.81 -6.30 15.40
CA GLU A 65 -3.67 -7.10 16.63
C GLU A 65 -4.68 -6.71 17.73
N ARG A 66 -5.15 -5.46 17.70
CA ARG A 66 -6.18 -4.98 18.64
C ARG A 66 -7.34 -4.44 17.85
N PRO A 67 -8.58 -4.91 18.12
CA PRO A 67 -9.76 -4.32 17.51
C PRO A 67 -9.71 -2.80 17.65
N VAL A 68 -9.94 -2.09 16.57
CA VAL A 68 -10.20 -0.65 16.66
C VAL A 68 -11.32 -0.47 17.68
N ALA A 69 -11.08 0.34 18.71
CA ALA A 69 -11.89 0.40 19.95
C ALA A 69 -13.40 0.63 19.71
N HIS A 70 -13.78 1.05 18.51
CA HIS A 70 -15.17 1.17 18.07
C HIS A 70 -15.28 0.88 16.56
N PRO A 71 -16.32 0.13 16.11
CA PRO A 71 -16.64 -0.05 14.69
C PRO A 71 -16.82 1.28 13.94
N ASP A 72 -17.24 2.33 14.66
CA ASP A 72 -17.50 3.66 14.13
C ASP A 72 -16.32 4.64 14.24
N ALA A 73 -15.12 4.15 14.57
CA ALA A 73 -13.93 4.99 14.70
C ALA A 73 -13.61 5.79 13.42
N TYR A 74 -13.97 5.21 12.27
CA TYR A 74 -13.74 5.83 10.96
C TYR A 74 -15.01 5.79 10.11
N PRO A 75 -15.91 6.77 10.20
CA PRO A 75 -17.19 6.78 9.48
C PRO A 75 -17.00 6.58 7.98
N GLY A 76 -17.73 5.60 7.42
CA GLY A 76 -17.68 5.27 6.00
C GLY A 76 -16.41 4.53 5.54
N ILE A 77 -15.59 4.00 6.46
CA ILE A 77 -14.46 3.12 6.18
C ILE A 77 -14.66 1.81 6.96
N ARG A 78 -14.64 0.67 6.27
CA ARG A 78 -14.66 -0.64 6.88
C ARG A 78 -13.25 -1.17 7.04
N LEU A 79 -12.82 -1.45 8.26
CA LEU A 79 -11.53 -2.07 8.56
C LEU A 79 -11.71 -3.58 8.77
N ILE A 80 -10.82 -4.36 8.18
CA ILE A 80 -10.80 -5.83 8.26
C ILE A 80 -9.43 -6.24 8.80
N SER A 81 -9.44 -7.02 9.89
CA SER A 81 -8.22 -7.65 10.39
C SER A 81 -7.94 -8.91 9.59
N HIS A 82 -6.78 -8.94 8.91
CA HIS A 82 -6.35 -10.06 8.10
C HIS A 82 -4.82 -10.05 7.98
N ASP A 83 -4.20 -11.18 8.23
CA ASP A 83 -2.76 -11.36 8.15
C ASP A 83 -2.41 -12.14 6.88
N LEU A 84 -1.82 -11.45 5.90
CA LEU A 84 -1.41 -12.04 4.62
C LEU A 84 -0.28 -13.08 4.76
N GLU A 85 0.45 -13.09 5.88
CA GLU A 85 1.49 -14.08 6.13
C GLU A 85 0.89 -15.42 6.58
N ILE A 86 -0.26 -15.37 7.27
CA ILE A 86 -0.98 -16.55 7.75
C ILE A 86 -1.94 -17.07 6.67
N ASP A 87 -2.71 -16.16 6.08
CA ASP A 87 -3.68 -16.48 5.02
C ASP A 87 -3.47 -15.54 3.83
N PRO A 88 -2.81 -16.02 2.76
CA PRO A 88 -2.58 -15.20 1.57
C PRO A 88 -3.84 -14.93 0.74
N VAL A 89 -4.97 -15.62 1.03
CA VAL A 89 -6.22 -15.46 0.28
C VAL A 89 -7.00 -14.28 0.84
N LEU A 90 -7.22 -13.27 0.01
CA LEU A 90 -8.01 -12.10 0.41
C LEU A 90 -9.49 -12.47 0.65
N PRO A 91 -10.12 -12.03 1.76
CA PRO A 91 -11.48 -12.40 2.15
C PRO A 91 -12.55 -11.66 1.32
N PHE A 92 -12.35 -11.61 0.01
CA PHE A 92 -13.24 -10.95 -0.94
C PHE A 92 -13.50 -11.84 -2.15
N GLN A 93 -14.68 -11.65 -2.76
CA GLN A 93 -15.00 -12.30 -4.03
C GLN A 93 -14.15 -11.77 -5.19
N ASP A 94 -14.10 -12.53 -6.27
CA ASP A 94 -13.46 -12.12 -7.51
C ASP A 94 -14.09 -10.82 -8.03
N GLU A 95 -13.24 -9.97 -8.64
CA GLU A 95 -13.67 -8.81 -9.41
C GLU A 95 -14.51 -7.78 -8.62
N TYR A 96 -14.24 -7.65 -7.33
CA TYR A 96 -15.02 -6.81 -6.42
C TYR A 96 -14.60 -5.34 -6.42
N PHE A 97 -13.29 -5.04 -6.59
CA PHE A 97 -12.74 -3.70 -6.41
C PHE A 97 -12.45 -2.99 -7.73
N ASP A 98 -12.71 -1.68 -7.75
CA ASP A 98 -12.28 -0.76 -8.82
C ASP A 98 -10.80 -0.41 -8.69
N VAL A 99 -10.34 -0.22 -7.45
CA VAL A 99 -8.95 0.10 -7.12
C VAL A 99 -8.51 -0.71 -5.92
N VAL A 100 -7.28 -1.25 -5.99
CA VAL A 100 -6.58 -1.80 -4.82
C VAL A 100 -5.27 -1.03 -4.67
N THR A 101 -4.97 -0.61 -3.45
CA THR A 101 -3.71 0.07 -3.09
C THR A 101 -2.89 -0.76 -2.12
N MET A 102 -1.56 -0.61 -2.19
CA MET A 102 -0.58 -1.20 -1.28
C MET A 102 0.56 -0.19 -1.13
N LEU A 103 0.48 0.68 -0.13
CA LEU A 103 1.33 1.87 0.00
C LEU A 103 2.39 1.66 1.07
N ALA A 104 3.65 1.43 0.66
CA ALA A 104 4.78 1.10 1.52
C ALA A 104 4.50 -0.15 2.38
N VAL A 105 4.15 -1.24 1.73
CA VAL A 105 3.82 -2.53 2.36
C VAL A 105 4.57 -3.69 1.70
N ILE A 106 4.78 -3.62 0.37
CA ILE A 106 5.40 -4.71 -0.39
C ILE A 106 6.79 -5.09 0.14
N GLU A 107 7.54 -4.13 0.69
CA GLU A 107 8.85 -4.32 1.30
C GLU A 107 8.83 -5.16 2.58
N HIS A 108 7.66 -5.28 3.23
CA HIS A 108 7.44 -6.07 4.44
C HIS A 108 6.94 -7.48 4.13
N VAL A 109 6.46 -7.73 2.91
CA VAL A 109 5.97 -9.05 2.49
C VAL A 109 7.16 -9.96 2.20
N GLU A 110 7.10 -11.23 2.67
CA GLU A 110 8.12 -12.22 2.32
C GLU A 110 8.23 -12.37 0.80
N PRO A 111 9.45 -12.29 0.22
CA PRO A 111 9.64 -12.40 -1.23
C PRO A 111 9.03 -13.65 -1.85
N SER A 112 9.03 -14.76 -1.12
CA SER A 112 8.42 -16.03 -1.56
C SER A 112 6.89 -15.99 -1.59
N ALA A 113 6.25 -15.19 -0.75
CA ALA A 113 4.78 -15.04 -0.67
C ALA A 113 4.26 -13.97 -1.64
N LEU A 114 5.10 -13.02 -2.03
CA LEU A 114 4.71 -11.86 -2.82
C LEU A 114 3.99 -12.21 -4.14
N PRO A 115 4.45 -13.19 -4.95
CA PRO A 115 3.73 -13.55 -6.19
C PRO A 115 2.31 -14.05 -5.94
N ALA A 116 2.07 -14.76 -4.84
CA ALA A 116 0.74 -15.21 -4.46
C ALA A 116 -0.14 -14.04 -4.03
N THR A 117 0.39 -13.13 -3.19
CA THR A 117 -0.29 -11.92 -2.75
C THR A 117 -0.71 -11.05 -3.93
N ILE A 118 0.17 -10.83 -4.91
CA ILE A 118 -0.16 -9.99 -6.07
C ILE A 118 -1.19 -10.67 -6.99
N ARG A 119 -1.17 -12.01 -7.11
CA ARG A 119 -2.22 -12.76 -7.84
C ARG A 119 -3.59 -12.61 -7.16
N GLU A 120 -3.63 -12.66 -5.83
CA GLU A 120 -4.86 -12.41 -5.06
C GLU A 120 -5.37 -10.97 -5.23
N ILE A 121 -4.48 -10.00 -5.17
CA ILE A 121 -4.83 -8.60 -5.48
C ILE A 121 -5.44 -8.51 -6.89
N ARG A 122 -4.82 -9.15 -7.88
CA ARG A 122 -5.37 -9.16 -9.25
C ARG A 122 -6.71 -9.90 -9.33
N ARG A 123 -6.92 -10.97 -8.57
CA ARG A 123 -8.19 -11.72 -8.52
C ARG A 123 -9.33 -10.82 -8.09
N VAL A 124 -9.15 -10.08 -7.00
CA VAL A 124 -10.21 -9.23 -6.44
C VAL A 124 -10.46 -7.93 -7.20
N ILE A 125 -9.55 -7.52 -8.09
CA ILE A 125 -9.74 -6.37 -8.99
C ILE A 125 -10.67 -6.77 -10.13
N ARG A 126 -11.69 -5.93 -10.42
CA ARG A 126 -12.58 -6.14 -11.58
C ARG A 126 -11.88 -5.88 -12.92
N PRO A 127 -12.40 -6.39 -14.04
CA PRO A 127 -11.93 -5.98 -15.37
C PRO A 127 -11.95 -4.46 -15.54
N GLY A 128 -10.83 -3.89 -16.04
CA GLY A 128 -10.62 -2.45 -16.15
C GLY A 128 -10.28 -1.73 -14.83
N GLY A 129 -10.29 -2.44 -13.71
CA GLY A 129 -9.82 -1.92 -12.42
C GLY A 129 -8.31 -1.79 -12.35
N MET A 130 -7.80 -1.23 -11.26
CA MET A 130 -6.40 -0.82 -11.14
C MET A 130 -5.79 -1.26 -9.81
N TYR A 131 -4.56 -1.75 -9.88
CA TYR A 131 -3.65 -1.89 -8.74
C TYR A 131 -2.67 -0.71 -8.69
N ILE A 132 -2.39 -0.19 -7.50
CA ILE A 132 -1.41 0.87 -7.25
C ILE A 132 -0.56 0.46 -6.06
N LEU A 133 0.76 0.48 -6.22
CA LEU A 133 1.68 0.27 -5.11
C LEU A 133 2.71 1.39 -5.02
N THR A 134 3.25 1.58 -3.82
CA THR A 134 4.46 2.37 -3.58
C THR A 134 5.42 1.60 -2.69
N THR A 135 6.72 1.82 -2.87
CA THR A 135 7.77 1.21 -2.04
C THR A 135 9.03 2.08 -2.10
N PRO A 136 9.91 2.07 -1.09
CA PRO A 136 11.22 2.68 -1.18
C PRO A 136 12.02 2.09 -2.36
N ALA A 137 12.80 2.94 -3.04
CA ALA A 137 13.70 2.47 -4.08
C ALA A 137 14.88 1.70 -3.46
N GLY A 138 15.30 0.60 -4.07
CA GLY A 138 16.32 -0.30 -3.51
C GLY A 138 17.62 0.38 -3.12
N TRP A 139 18.03 1.44 -3.83
CA TRP A 139 19.25 2.19 -3.50
C TRP A 139 19.11 3.03 -2.22
N THR A 140 17.89 3.31 -1.75
CA THR A 140 17.64 4.18 -0.58
C THR A 140 17.77 3.45 0.75
N ASP A 141 17.84 2.12 0.77
CA ASP A 141 17.89 1.34 2.01
C ASP A 141 19.01 1.82 2.97
N ARG A 142 20.21 2.08 2.45
CA ARG A 142 21.33 2.61 3.27
C ARG A 142 21.00 3.99 3.85
N LEU A 143 20.36 4.85 3.07
CA LEU A 143 19.98 6.20 3.51
C LEU A 143 18.91 6.12 4.61
N LEU A 144 17.89 5.28 4.42
CA LEU A 144 16.84 5.06 5.40
C LEU A 144 17.39 4.53 6.73
N ARG A 145 18.34 3.58 6.70
CA ARG A 145 19.04 3.09 7.91
C ARG A 145 19.82 4.20 8.61
N ILE A 146 20.47 5.10 7.87
CA ILE A 146 21.14 6.26 8.45
C ILE A 146 20.12 7.21 9.08
N MET A 147 19.04 7.51 8.40
CA MET A 147 17.96 8.38 8.91
C MET A 147 17.29 7.79 10.16
N ALA A 148 17.13 6.46 10.22
CA ALA A 148 16.62 5.75 11.38
C ALA A 148 17.54 5.92 12.61
N ARG A 149 18.87 5.93 12.43
CA ARG A 149 19.83 6.19 13.53
C ARG A 149 19.68 7.59 14.12
N PHE A 150 19.23 8.56 13.34
CA PHE A 150 18.98 9.93 13.80
C PHE A 150 17.52 10.18 14.23
N GLY A 151 16.67 9.13 14.25
CA GLY A 151 15.26 9.24 14.67
C GLY A 151 14.38 10.01 13.67
N LEU A 152 14.83 10.19 12.43
CA LEU A 152 14.06 10.88 11.37
C LEU A 152 12.97 9.99 10.81
N VAL A 153 13.21 8.68 10.75
CA VAL A 153 12.25 7.64 10.36
C VAL A 153 12.24 6.54 11.43
N SER A 154 11.19 5.73 11.47
CA SER A 154 11.08 4.65 12.45
C SER A 154 12.15 3.59 12.19
N ARG A 155 12.92 3.29 13.25
CA ARG A 155 13.90 2.21 13.21
C ARG A 155 13.22 0.85 13.04
N GLU A 156 12.12 0.62 13.78
CA GLU A 156 11.35 -0.61 13.76
C GLU A 156 10.84 -0.91 12.34
N GLU A 157 10.23 0.07 11.67
CA GLU A 157 9.76 -0.11 10.29
C GLU A 157 10.89 -0.43 9.30
N ILE A 158 12.07 0.21 9.44
CA ILE A 158 13.21 -0.05 8.54
C ILE A 158 13.86 -1.42 8.81
N GLU A 159 13.89 -1.86 10.06
CA GLU A 159 14.40 -3.20 10.43
C GLU A 159 13.47 -4.33 9.95
N GLU A 160 12.18 -4.05 9.77
CA GLU A 160 11.18 -4.99 9.23
C GLU A 160 11.21 -5.10 7.69
N HIS A 161 12.02 -4.28 6.98
CA HIS A 161 12.14 -4.42 5.53
C HIS A 161 12.80 -5.76 5.16
N LYS A 162 12.04 -6.62 4.49
CA LYS A 162 12.48 -7.95 4.01
C LYS A 162 13.10 -7.88 2.62
N ALA A 163 12.72 -6.88 1.82
CA ALA A 163 13.20 -6.70 0.46
C ALA A 163 13.26 -5.22 0.06
N ALA A 164 14.07 -4.95 -0.93
CA ALA A 164 14.15 -3.65 -1.61
C ALA A 164 14.09 -3.91 -3.11
N TYR A 165 13.30 -3.10 -3.82
CA TYR A 165 12.93 -3.38 -5.21
C TYR A 165 13.48 -2.34 -6.18
N THR A 166 13.83 -2.81 -7.39
CA THR A 166 14.06 -1.99 -8.58
C THR A 166 12.77 -1.88 -9.40
N ARG A 167 12.75 -0.99 -10.39
CA ARG A 167 11.62 -0.88 -11.32
C ARG A 167 11.41 -2.15 -12.13
N GLU A 168 12.52 -2.75 -12.56
CA GLU A 168 12.55 -3.97 -13.38
C GLU A 168 11.96 -5.15 -12.61
N GLU A 169 12.33 -5.30 -11.34
CA GLU A 169 11.80 -6.34 -10.45
C GLU A 169 10.30 -6.13 -10.19
N LEU A 170 9.85 -4.90 -9.91
CA LEU A 170 8.43 -4.60 -9.76
C LEU A 170 7.64 -4.94 -11.03
N ALA A 171 8.18 -4.58 -12.21
CA ALA A 171 7.54 -4.92 -13.48
C ALA A 171 7.46 -6.44 -13.70
N ALA A 172 8.52 -7.18 -13.33
CA ALA A 172 8.54 -8.64 -13.42
C ALA A 172 7.48 -9.27 -12.50
N ILE A 173 7.44 -8.86 -11.23
CA ILE A 173 6.47 -9.35 -10.24
C ILE A 173 5.03 -9.13 -10.72
N LEU A 174 4.73 -7.95 -11.27
CA LEU A 174 3.39 -7.64 -11.80
C LEU A 174 3.04 -8.50 -13.02
N ARG A 175 4.00 -8.74 -13.93
CA ARG A 175 3.80 -9.64 -15.08
C ARG A 175 3.55 -11.08 -14.65
N ASP A 176 4.35 -11.57 -13.71
CA ASP A 176 4.25 -12.94 -13.18
C ASP A 176 2.92 -13.18 -12.46
N ALA A 177 2.31 -12.11 -11.92
CA ALA A 177 0.97 -12.14 -11.37
C ALA A 177 -0.14 -12.06 -12.44
N GLY A 178 0.21 -11.92 -13.73
CA GLY A 178 -0.69 -11.95 -14.87
C GLY A 178 -1.19 -10.57 -15.34
N PHE A 179 -0.61 -9.46 -14.88
CA PHE A 179 -0.89 -8.16 -15.47
C PHE A 179 -0.18 -8.02 -16.83
N LYS A 180 -0.86 -7.43 -17.81
CA LYS A 180 -0.29 -7.22 -19.14
C LYS A 180 0.80 -6.15 -19.10
N ASN A 181 1.89 -6.36 -19.84
CA ASN A 181 3.02 -5.44 -19.85
C ASN A 181 2.64 -4.00 -20.29
N ASP A 182 1.74 -3.87 -21.25
CA ASP A 182 1.23 -2.60 -21.74
C ASP A 182 0.31 -1.86 -20.73
N SER A 183 -0.21 -2.58 -19.74
CA SER A 183 -1.04 -2.02 -18.67
C SER A 183 -0.23 -1.57 -17.44
N ILE A 184 1.07 -1.91 -17.39
CA ILE A 184 1.96 -1.57 -16.27
C ILE A 184 2.61 -0.21 -16.51
N ARG A 185 2.58 0.65 -15.50
CA ARG A 185 3.29 1.93 -15.47
C ARG A 185 4.10 2.03 -14.20
N LEU A 186 5.31 2.56 -14.29
CA LEU A 186 6.21 2.76 -13.16
C LEU A 186 6.80 4.16 -13.18
N GLY A 187 7.08 4.69 -12.03
CA GLY A 187 7.75 5.97 -11.88
C GLY A 187 8.35 6.14 -10.50
N THR A 188 8.88 7.33 -10.27
CA THR A 188 9.49 7.69 -8.98
C THR A 188 8.87 8.96 -8.44
N PHE A 189 9.06 9.19 -7.14
CA PHE A 189 8.76 10.44 -6.46
C PHE A 189 9.80 10.69 -5.34
N GLU A 190 9.72 11.83 -4.68
CA GLU A 190 10.67 12.22 -3.63
C GLU A 190 12.14 12.11 -4.09
N LEU A 191 12.49 12.83 -5.17
CA LEU A 191 13.83 12.82 -5.76
C LEU A 191 14.33 11.41 -6.16
N GLY A 192 13.41 10.50 -6.47
CA GLY A 192 13.73 9.12 -6.86
C GLY A 192 13.91 8.15 -5.70
N MET A 193 13.70 8.60 -4.46
CA MET A 193 13.83 7.75 -3.28
C MET A 193 12.71 6.72 -3.13
N ASN A 194 11.56 6.98 -3.74
CA ASN A 194 10.42 6.07 -3.74
C ASN A 194 9.98 5.74 -5.16
N LEU A 195 9.53 4.50 -5.33
CA LEU A 195 8.91 3.99 -6.54
C LEU A 195 7.39 3.96 -6.39
N TRP A 196 6.70 4.13 -7.50
CA TRP A 196 5.30 3.74 -7.63
C TRP A 196 5.12 2.85 -8.85
N ALA A 197 4.18 1.95 -8.77
CA ALA A 197 3.72 1.18 -9.91
C ALA A 197 2.19 1.18 -9.98
N THR A 198 1.67 1.12 -11.19
CA THR A 198 0.26 0.84 -11.46
C THR A 198 0.14 -0.28 -12.46
N ALA A 199 -0.90 -1.11 -12.32
CA ALA A 199 -1.25 -2.15 -13.26
C ALA A 199 -2.77 -2.24 -13.43
N ARG A 200 -3.28 -2.35 -14.66
CA ARG A 200 -4.71 -2.53 -14.95
C ARG A 200 -5.01 -3.99 -15.28
N LYS A 201 -6.13 -4.48 -14.75
CA LYS A 201 -6.66 -5.81 -15.09
C LYS A 201 -7.46 -5.78 -16.40
#